data_6b1ffd11eb50f3dfb90da578a3f16b22
#
_entry.id   6b1ffd11eb50f3dfb90da578a3f16b22
#
_cell.length_a   1.000
_cell.length_b   1.000
_cell.length_c   1.000
_cell.angle_alpha   90.00
_cell.angle_beta   90.00
_cell.angle_gamma   90.00
#
_symmetry.space_group_name_H-M   'P 1'
#
loop_
_entity.id
_entity.type
_entity.pdbx_description
1 polymer ?
#
loop_
_entity_poly.entity_id
_entity_poly.type
_entity_poly.pdbx_seq_one_letter_code
_entity_poly.pdbx_strand_id
1 'polypeptide(L)'
;MTVQLNLGSSRREVSITLLAVLLAAIMYWIAQSVVGEPEIALIYGEPWEDMRQRSSAVIPAAIPGHYAFHIPKSDARLRFIDPQYGFITLLARFFTISFDNERVANIRMSPQIEPLLLDDALKVVLDLQDQWRKQGWFVSDPESDPALADTPQWRAQLRDINTATGFMCPTVQNKGNAFISH
;
A
#
# COMPACT_ATOMS: atom_id res chain seq x y z
N MET A 1 32.13 62.52 23.53
CA MET A 1 30.90 61.77 23.63
C MET A 1 31.07 60.53 22.72
N THR A 2 31.55 59.42 23.31
CA THR A 2 31.96 58.22 22.56
C THR A 2 30.82 57.21 22.65
N VAL A 3 30.17 56.94 21.54
CA VAL A 3 29.13 55.91 21.44
C VAL A 3 29.82 54.56 21.28
N GLN A 4 29.84 53.75 22.33
CA GLN A 4 30.27 52.34 22.27
C GLN A 4 29.12 51.51 21.72
N LEU A 5 29.24 51.11 20.47
CA LEU A 5 28.32 50.10 19.85
C LEU A 5 28.58 48.72 20.47
N ASN A 6 27.58 48.20 21.15
CA ASN A 6 27.60 46.92 21.84
C ASN A 6 27.46 45.76 20.80
N LEU A 7 28.53 45.43 20.09
CA LEU A 7 28.57 44.41 19.03
C LEU A 7 28.56 42.95 19.54
N GLY A 8 28.66 42.78 20.86
CA GLY A 8 28.74 41.42 21.48
C GLY A 8 27.39 40.76 21.68
N SER A 9 26.33 41.49 21.93
CA SER A 9 24.96 41.02 22.17
C SER A 9 24.32 40.49 20.87
N SER A 10 24.45 41.22 19.78
CA SER A 10 23.86 40.88 18.47
C SER A 10 24.35 39.53 17.90
N ARG A 11 25.61 39.18 18.08
CA ARG A 11 26.14 37.88 17.57
C ARG A 11 25.60 36.69 18.35
N ARG A 12 25.39 36.80 19.65
CA ARG A 12 24.78 35.73 20.46
C ARG A 12 23.31 35.51 20.12
N GLU A 13 22.55 36.59 19.93
CA GLU A 13 21.14 36.47 19.56
C GLU A 13 20.96 35.89 18.16
N VAL A 14 21.80 36.28 17.19
CA VAL A 14 21.82 35.66 15.85
C VAL A 14 22.17 34.16 15.89
N SER A 15 23.12 33.79 16.75
CA SER A 15 23.49 32.37 16.88
C SER A 15 22.37 31.54 17.53
N ILE A 16 21.66 32.08 18.53
CA ILE A 16 20.54 31.39 19.17
C ILE A 16 19.35 31.24 18.21
N THR A 17 19.03 32.28 17.43
CA THR A 17 17.97 32.20 16.44
C THR A 17 18.28 31.19 15.31
N LEU A 18 19.51 31.18 14.82
CA LEU A 18 19.95 30.18 13.84
C LEU A 18 19.85 28.75 14.37
N LEU A 19 20.26 28.52 15.62
CA LEU A 19 20.17 27.22 16.26
C LEU A 19 18.70 26.78 16.42
N ALA A 20 17.81 27.69 16.82
CA ALA A 20 16.38 27.41 16.97
C ALA A 20 15.73 27.08 15.63
N VAL A 21 16.07 27.79 14.56
CA VAL A 21 15.58 27.49 13.19
C VAL A 21 16.10 26.14 12.72
N LEU A 22 17.37 25.81 12.97
CA LEU A 22 17.94 24.52 12.60
C LEU A 22 17.24 23.37 13.34
N LEU A 23 17.02 23.53 14.65
CA LEU A 23 16.30 22.54 15.45
C LEU A 23 14.85 22.37 14.98
N ALA A 24 14.15 23.44 14.67
CA ALA A 24 12.80 23.40 14.11
C ALA A 24 12.77 22.68 12.75
N ALA A 25 13.74 22.95 11.88
CA ALA A 25 13.88 22.26 10.60
C ALA A 25 14.15 20.76 10.77
N ILE A 26 15.03 20.37 11.70
CA ILE A 26 15.32 18.97 12.03
C ILE A 26 14.07 18.28 12.59
N MET A 27 13.37 18.91 13.52
CA MET A 27 12.12 18.37 14.08
C MET A 27 11.04 18.22 13.01
N TYR A 28 10.92 19.17 12.09
CA TYR A 28 10.02 19.07 10.94
C TYR A 28 10.38 17.92 10.03
N TRP A 29 11.66 17.73 9.70
CA TRP A 29 12.15 16.61 8.91
C TRP A 29 11.92 15.26 9.58
N ILE A 30 12.17 15.16 10.90
CA ILE A 30 11.89 13.96 11.68
C ILE A 30 10.37 13.67 11.69
N ALA A 31 9.53 14.67 11.90
CA ALA A 31 8.08 14.52 11.85
C ALA A 31 7.59 14.02 10.48
N GLN A 32 8.13 14.53 9.39
CA GLN A 32 7.83 14.05 8.02
C GLN A 32 8.31 12.60 7.79
N SER A 33 9.45 12.21 8.38
CA SER A 33 10.00 10.85 8.24
C SER A 33 9.26 9.81 9.09
N VAL A 34 8.57 10.24 10.15
CA VAL A 34 7.75 9.38 11.02
C VAL A 34 6.35 9.15 10.46
N VAL A 35 5.86 10.03 9.59
CA VAL A 35 4.63 9.79 8.84
C VAL A 35 4.94 8.77 7.76
N GLY A 36 4.84 7.48 8.10
CA GLY A 36 4.98 6.37 7.15
C GLY A 36 3.97 6.50 6.01
N GLU A 37 4.20 5.75 4.94
CA GLU A 37 3.25 5.67 3.83
C GLU A 37 1.86 5.29 4.34
N PRO A 38 0.77 5.89 3.80
CA PRO A 38 -0.57 5.52 4.20
C PRO A 38 -0.79 4.01 4.04
N GLU A 39 -1.34 3.39 5.08
CA GLU A 39 -1.48 1.94 5.15
C GLU A 39 -2.89 1.56 5.56
N ILE A 40 -3.43 0.55 4.91
CA ILE A 40 -4.63 -0.17 5.33
C ILE A 40 -4.19 -1.51 5.89
N ALA A 41 -4.38 -1.66 7.18
CA ALA A 41 -4.04 -2.86 7.94
C ALA A 41 -5.32 -3.62 8.26
N LEU A 42 -5.55 -4.77 7.61
CA LEU A 42 -6.81 -5.49 7.73
C LEU A 42 -6.64 -7.00 7.94
N ILE A 43 -7.68 -7.56 8.55
CA ILE A 43 -7.93 -9.01 8.69
C ILE A 43 -9.21 -9.32 7.91
N TYR A 44 -9.24 -10.41 7.16
CA TYR A 44 -10.43 -10.83 6.44
C TYR A 44 -11.58 -11.15 7.41
N GLY A 45 -12.77 -10.63 7.12
CA GLY A 45 -13.98 -10.84 7.94
C GLY A 45 -14.07 -9.98 9.20
N GLU A 46 -13.09 -9.12 9.48
CA GLU A 46 -13.16 -8.23 10.64
C GLU A 46 -14.16 -7.08 10.46
N PRO A 47 -14.65 -6.49 11.56
CA PRO A 47 -15.43 -5.27 11.50
C PRO A 47 -14.64 -4.09 10.91
N TRP A 48 -15.34 -3.21 10.17
CA TRP A 48 -14.76 -1.98 9.62
C TRP A 48 -14.05 -1.12 10.68
N GLU A 49 -14.64 -1.01 11.87
CA GLU A 49 -14.08 -0.17 12.94
C GLU A 49 -12.72 -0.68 13.44
N ASP A 50 -12.54 -2.00 13.55
CA ASP A 50 -11.27 -2.59 13.98
C ASP A 50 -10.18 -2.37 12.93
N MET A 51 -10.51 -2.53 11.65
CA MET A 51 -9.64 -2.21 10.53
C MET A 51 -9.26 -0.73 10.53
N ARG A 52 -10.24 0.17 10.70
CA ARG A 52 -10.05 1.61 10.73
C ARG A 52 -9.06 2.04 11.83
N GLN A 53 -9.19 1.48 13.02
CA GLN A 53 -8.32 1.82 14.15
C GLN A 53 -6.84 1.44 13.92
N ARG A 54 -6.60 0.40 13.14
CA ARG A 54 -5.24 -0.06 12.81
C ARG A 54 -4.65 0.59 11.57
N SER A 55 -5.50 1.19 10.73
CA SER A 55 -5.10 1.77 9.46
C SER A 55 -4.74 3.24 9.63
N SER A 56 -3.67 3.70 8.96
CA SER A 56 -3.32 5.11 8.86
C SER A 56 -4.01 5.80 7.68
N ALA A 57 -4.37 5.05 6.63
CA ALA A 57 -5.16 5.55 5.53
C ALA A 57 -6.64 5.70 5.92
N VAL A 58 -7.27 6.78 5.43
CA VAL A 58 -8.68 7.07 5.74
C VAL A 58 -9.59 6.35 4.75
N ILE A 59 -10.51 5.53 5.27
CA ILE A 59 -11.54 4.82 4.51
C ILE A 59 -12.91 5.30 4.98
N PRO A 60 -13.86 5.56 4.05
CA PRO A 60 -15.24 5.87 4.41
C PRO A 60 -15.87 4.75 5.26
N ALA A 61 -16.85 5.11 6.09
CA ALA A 61 -17.54 4.15 6.95
C ALA A 61 -18.32 3.12 6.11
N ALA A 62 -18.28 1.86 6.54
CA ALA A 62 -19.15 0.83 6.01
C ALA A 62 -20.62 1.14 6.28
N ILE A 63 -21.51 0.66 5.41
CA ILE A 63 -22.96 0.90 5.52
C ILE A 63 -23.59 -0.33 6.17
N PRO A 64 -24.20 -0.17 7.38
CA PRO A 64 -24.84 -1.28 8.07
C PRO A 64 -25.91 -1.96 7.21
N GLY A 65 -25.92 -3.29 7.22
CA GLY A 65 -26.91 -4.10 6.50
C GLY A 65 -26.78 -4.10 4.98
N HIS A 66 -25.73 -3.50 4.42
CA HIS A 66 -25.51 -3.42 2.98
C HIS A 66 -24.18 -4.02 2.57
N TYR A 67 -24.13 -4.55 1.34
CA TYR A 67 -22.89 -4.80 0.65
C TYR A 67 -22.46 -3.51 -0.06
N ALA A 68 -21.31 -2.97 0.31
CA ALA A 68 -20.78 -1.74 -0.25
C ALA A 68 -19.27 -1.84 -0.46
N PHE A 69 -18.74 -1.11 -1.44
CA PHE A 69 -17.30 -0.97 -1.64
C PHE A 69 -16.88 0.48 -1.40
N HIS A 70 -15.70 0.64 -0.85
CA HIS A 70 -15.12 1.94 -0.53
C HIS A 70 -13.70 2.05 -1.05
N ILE A 71 -13.34 3.26 -1.47
CA ILE A 71 -12.00 3.61 -1.92
C ILE A 71 -11.35 4.48 -0.84
N PRO A 72 -10.10 4.22 -0.43
CA PRO A 72 -9.36 5.09 0.46
C PRO A 72 -9.24 6.52 -0.11
N LYS A 73 -9.15 7.51 0.77
CA LYS A 73 -9.03 8.92 0.37
C LYS A 73 -7.64 9.29 -0.16
N SER A 74 -6.66 8.42 -0.01
CA SER A 74 -5.29 8.60 -0.48
C SER A 74 -4.76 7.30 -1.05
N ASP A 75 -3.70 7.38 -1.85
CA ASP A 75 -2.90 6.21 -2.21
C ASP A 75 -2.49 5.50 -0.91
N ALA A 76 -2.55 4.17 -0.88
CA ALA A 76 -2.26 3.39 0.31
C ALA A 76 -1.65 2.04 -0.04
N ARG A 77 -0.85 1.48 0.86
CA ARG A 77 -0.44 0.08 0.78
C ARG A 77 -1.37 -0.79 1.61
N LEU A 78 -1.46 -2.04 1.22
CA LEU A 78 -2.17 -3.06 1.98
C LEU A 78 -1.18 -3.79 2.90
N ARG A 79 -1.53 -3.90 4.17
CA ARG A 79 -0.98 -4.89 5.08
C ARG A 79 -2.08 -5.88 5.45
N PHE A 80 -2.07 -7.03 4.79
CA PHE A 80 -2.94 -8.14 5.15
C PHE A 80 -2.37 -8.83 6.38
N ILE A 81 -3.17 -8.87 7.45
CA ILE A 81 -2.76 -9.39 8.75
C ILE A 81 -3.30 -10.81 8.90
N ASP A 82 -2.41 -11.77 8.90
CA ASP A 82 -2.70 -13.16 9.18
C ASP A 82 -1.43 -13.80 9.76
N PRO A 83 -1.52 -14.67 10.78
CA PRO A 83 -0.34 -15.29 11.40
C PRO A 83 0.53 -16.11 10.45
N GLN A 84 -0.08 -16.70 9.41
CA GLN A 84 0.61 -17.56 8.44
C GLN A 84 0.66 -16.93 7.05
N TYR A 85 -0.42 -16.27 6.62
CA TYR A 85 -0.65 -15.84 5.24
C TYR A 85 -0.49 -14.32 5.05
N GLY A 86 0.04 -13.61 6.06
CA GLY A 86 0.20 -12.16 6.01
C GLY A 86 1.19 -11.70 4.95
N PHE A 87 0.91 -10.54 4.33
CA PHE A 87 1.80 -9.91 3.36
C PHE A 87 1.59 -8.39 3.32
N ILE A 88 2.52 -7.69 2.66
CA ILE A 88 2.47 -6.23 2.48
C ILE A 88 2.68 -5.93 1.00
N THR A 89 1.89 -5.01 0.46
CA THR A 89 2.01 -4.56 -0.93
C THR A 89 2.80 -3.25 -1.05
N LEU A 90 3.12 -2.86 -2.27
CA LEU A 90 3.50 -1.49 -2.60
C LEU A 90 2.29 -0.55 -2.47
N LEU A 91 2.54 0.76 -2.54
CA LEU A 91 1.48 1.76 -2.63
C LEU A 91 0.61 1.52 -3.87
N ALA A 92 -0.69 1.65 -3.70
CA ALA A 92 -1.68 1.53 -4.74
C ALA A 92 -2.55 2.80 -4.81
N ARG A 93 -2.74 3.33 -6.01
CA ARG A 93 -3.74 4.36 -6.30
C ARG A 93 -5.12 3.75 -6.47
N PHE A 94 -5.21 2.65 -7.20
CA PHE A 94 -6.44 1.89 -7.28
C PHE A 94 -6.50 0.88 -6.14
N PHE A 95 -7.40 1.15 -5.20
CA PHE A 95 -7.60 0.32 -4.02
C PHE A 95 -9.09 0.35 -3.65
N THR A 96 -9.73 -0.80 -3.62
CA THR A 96 -11.14 -0.94 -3.24
C THR A 96 -11.28 -2.01 -2.17
N ILE A 97 -12.01 -1.69 -1.12
CA ILE A 97 -12.40 -2.65 -0.08
C ILE A 97 -13.91 -2.79 -0.10
N SER A 98 -14.37 -4.01 -0.20
CA SER A 98 -15.80 -4.33 -0.11
C SER A 98 -16.12 -4.80 1.30
N PHE A 99 -17.25 -4.35 1.80
CA PHE A 99 -17.81 -4.74 3.09
C PHE A 99 -19.15 -5.44 2.87
N ASP A 100 -19.35 -6.51 3.60
CA ASP A 100 -20.64 -7.17 3.75
C ASP A 100 -21.08 -7.01 5.21
N ASN A 101 -22.18 -6.28 5.41
CA ASN A 101 -22.69 -5.97 6.74
C ASN A 101 -21.58 -5.48 7.70
N GLU A 102 -20.86 -4.43 7.28
CA GLU A 102 -19.75 -3.80 8.00
C GLU A 102 -18.49 -4.67 8.22
N ARG A 103 -18.42 -5.85 7.60
CA ARG A 103 -17.26 -6.73 7.67
C ARG A 103 -16.47 -6.73 6.37
N VAL A 104 -15.16 -6.78 6.46
CA VAL A 104 -14.28 -6.88 5.30
C VAL A 104 -14.58 -8.17 4.53
N ALA A 105 -15.03 -8.04 3.30
CA ALA A 105 -15.45 -9.16 2.45
C ALA A 105 -14.55 -9.40 1.24
N ASN A 106 -14.03 -8.33 0.62
CA ASN A 106 -13.16 -8.45 -0.55
C ASN A 106 -12.26 -7.24 -0.68
N ILE A 107 -11.11 -7.44 -1.33
CA ILE A 107 -10.12 -6.40 -1.61
C ILE A 107 -9.74 -6.49 -3.07
N ARG A 108 -9.71 -5.35 -3.74
CA ARG A 108 -9.16 -5.20 -5.10
C ARG A 108 -8.18 -4.05 -5.11
N MET A 109 -7.00 -4.26 -5.66
CA MET A 109 -6.00 -3.21 -5.77
C MET A 109 -5.07 -3.45 -6.95
N SER A 110 -4.48 -2.36 -7.44
CA SER A 110 -3.35 -2.39 -8.35
C SER A 110 -2.17 -1.77 -7.61
N PRO A 111 -1.15 -2.55 -7.23
CA PRO A 111 -0.07 -2.10 -6.34
C PRO A 111 0.93 -1.19 -7.06
N GLN A 112 0.42 -0.09 -7.62
CA GLN A 112 1.16 0.95 -8.34
C GLN A 112 0.43 2.28 -8.23
N ILE A 113 1.17 3.37 -8.23
CA ILE A 113 0.63 4.74 -8.21
C ILE A 113 0.65 5.40 -9.59
N GLU A 114 1.55 5.00 -10.46
CA GLU A 114 1.67 5.49 -11.84
C GLU A 114 1.60 4.32 -12.83
N PRO A 115 1.19 4.56 -14.07
CA PRO A 115 1.25 3.55 -15.11
C PRO A 115 2.69 3.03 -15.26
N LEU A 116 2.87 1.73 -15.18
CA LEU A 116 4.16 1.07 -15.33
C LEU A 116 4.33 0.51 -16.74
N LEU A 117 5.56 0.46 -17.21
CA LEU A 117 5.90 -0.37 -18.36
C LEU A 117 5.66 -1.85 -18.02
N LEU A 118 5.32 -2.65 -19.02
CA LEU A 118 5.01 -4.06 -18.83
C LEU A 118 6.08 -4.83 -18.01
N ASP A 119 7.35 -4.60 -18.32
CA ASP A 119 8.44 -5.29 -17.63
C ASP A 119 8.57 -4.89 -16.14
N ASP A 120 8.21 -3.66 -15.79
CA ASP A 120 8.20 -3.19 -14.40
C ASP A 120 6.93 -3.65 -13.67
N ALA A 121 5.78 -3.63 -14.34
CA ALA A 121 4.54 -4.20 -13.80
C ALA A 121 4.71 -5.71 -13.51
N LEU A 122 5.35 -6.44 -14.42
CA LEU A 122 5.63 -7.87 -14.24
C LEU A 122 6.52 -8.12 -13.00
N LYS A 123 7.53 -7.30 -12.74
CA LYS A 123 8.36 -7.41 -11.53
C LYS A 123 7.52 -7.28 -10.25
N VAL A 124 6.62 -6.28 -10.21
CA VAL A 124 5.73 -6.06 -9.06
C VAL A 124 4.85 -7.29 -8.82
N VAL A 125 4.25 -7.85 -9.86
CA VAL A 125 3.38 -9.03 -9.72
C VAL A 125 4.18 -10.27 -9.32
N LEU A 126 5.36 -10.47 -9.89
CA LEU A 126 6.23 -11.60 -9.54
C LEU A 126 6.71 -11.53 -8.09
N ASP A 127 7.03 -10.33 -7.59
CA ASP A 127 7.40 -10.14 -6.19
C ASP A 127 6.23 -10.48 -5.25
N LEU A 128 5.01 -10.03 -5.56
CA LEU A 128 3.82 -10.40 -4.80
C LEU A 128 3.55 -11.90 -4.84
N GLN A 129 3.63 -12.54 -6.00
CA GLN A 129 3.46 -13.98 -6.11
C GLN A 129 4.49 -14.75 -5.29
N ASP A 130 5.74 -14.27 -5.23
CA ASP A 130 6.78 -14.86 -4.42
C ASP A 130 6.52 -14.71 -2.92
N GLN A 131 6.06 -13.53 -2.47
CA GLN A 131 5.61 -13.31 -1.10
C GLN A 131 4.48 -14.27 -0.74
N TRP A 132 3.43 -14.36 -1.56
CA TRP A 132 2.29 -15.25 -1.34
C TRP A 132 2.70 -16.71 -1.27
N ARG A 133 3.54 -17.17 -2.20
CA ARG A 133 4.04 -18.55 -2.20
C ARG A 133 4.83 -18.88 -0.93
N LYS A 134 5.69 -17.98 -0.48
CA LYS A 134 6.45 -18.13 0.77
C LYS A 134 5.55 -18.22 1.99
N GLN A 135 4.41 -17.57 1.97
CA GLN A 135 3.40 -17.61 3.04
C GLN A 135 2.40 -18.77 2.91
N GLY A 136 2.53 -19.59 1.87
CA GLY A 136 1.67 -20.77 1.68
C GLY A 136 0.38 -20.53 0.91
N TRP A 137 0.25 -19.39 0.23
CA TRP A 137 -0.81 -19.17 -0.75
C TRP A 137 -0.55 -20.02 -1.99
N PHE A 138 -1.61 -20.44 -2.66
CA PHE A 138 -1.53 -21.17 -3.91
C PHE A 138 -2.55 -20.66 -4.92
N VAL A 139 -2.28 -20.87 -6.20
CA VAL A 139 -3.22 -20.52 -7.28
C VAL A 139 -4.42 -21.44 -7.19
N SER A 140 -5.63 -20.88 -7.19
CA SER A 140 -6.87 -21.64 -7.00
C SER A 140 -7.19 -22.54 -8.18
N ASP A 141 -6.88 -22.10 -9.39
CA ASP A 141 -7.10 -22.83 -10.63
C ASP A 141 -5.85 -22.73 -11.54
N PRO A 142 -4.83 -23.55 -11.31
CA PRO A 142 -3.59 -23.49 -12.07
C PRO A 142 -3.71 -23.91 -13.54
N GLU A 143 -4.78 -24.60 -13.92
CA GLU A 143 -4.99 -25.04 -15.31
C GLU A 143 -5.56 -23.88 -16.17
N SER A 144 -6.57 -23.20 -15.65
CA SER A 144 -7.23 -22.10 -16.37
C SER A 144 -6.53 -20.76 -16.16
N ASP A 145 -5.89 -20.56 -15.00
CA ASP A 145 -5.31 -19.30 -14.57
C ASP A 145 -3.92 -19.52 -13.90
N PRO A 146 -2.93 -19.94 -14.69
CA PRO A 146 -1.61 -20.27 -14.16
C PRO A 146 -0.87 -19.03 -13.61
N ALA A 147 -0.04 -19.23 -12.59
CA ALA A 147 0.82 -18.21 -12.07
C ALA A 147 1.73 -17.63 -13.16
N LEU A 148 1.94 -16.31 -13.14
CA LEU A 148 2.86 -15.63 -14.03
C LEU A 148 4.29 -16.13 -13.81
N ALA A 149 5.06 -16.20 -14.89
CA ALA A 149 6.47 -16.56 -14.84
C ALA A 149 7.32 -15.55 -15.64
N ASP A 150 8.53 -15.29 -15.17
CA ASP A 150 9.46 -14.44 -15.89
C ASP A 150 10.17 -15.23 -17.00
N THR A 151 9.44 -15.51 -18.06
CA THR A 151 9.95 -16.22 -19.24
C THR A 151 9.76 -15.39 -20.52
N PRO A 152 10.60 -15.58 -21.55
CA PRO A 152 10.42 -14.92 -22.84
C PRO A 152 9.04 -15.17 -23.46
N GLN A 153 8.48 -16.36 -23.26
CA GLN A 153 7.15 -16.76 -23.75
C GLN A 153 6.05 -15.93 -23.07
N TRP A 154 6.06 -15.83 -21.74
CA TRP A 154 5.12 -15.01 -21.01
C TRP A 154 5.22 -13.53 -21.37
N ARG A 155 6.45 -12.99 -21.50
CA ARG A 155 6.67 -11.62 -21.92
C ARG A 155 6.15 -11.35 -23.34
N ALA A 156 6.31 -12.29 -24.26
CA ALA A 156 5.76 -12.18 -25.61
C ALA A 156 4.23 -12.23 -25.60
N GLN A 157 3.63 -13.13 -24.84
CA GLN A 157 2.18 -13.27 -24.71
C GLN A 157 1.54 -12.01 -24.09
N LEU A 158 2.13 -11.45 -23.04
CA LEU A 158 1.64 -10.21 -22.41
C LEU A 158 1.78 -8.98 -23.31
N ARG A 159 2.69 -8.98 -24.29
CA ARG A 159 2.84 -7.91 -25.27
C ARG A 159 1.89 -8.04 -26.47
N ASP A 160 1.34 -9.21 -26.69
CA ASP A 160 0.36 -9.42 -27.75
C ASP A 160 -1.02 -8.91 -27.32
N ILE A 161 -1.44 -7.77 -27.90
CA ILE A 161 -2.71 -7.10 -27.58
C ILE A 161 -3.93 -7.99 -27.81
N ASN A 162 -3.84 -8.99 -28.71
CA ASN A 162 -4.95 -9.90 -28.98
C ASN A 162 -5.12 -10.96 -27.90
N THR A 163 -4.05 -11.31 -27.19
CA THR A 163 -4.07 -12.27 -26.10
C THR A 163 -4.17 -11.60 -24.73
N ALA A 164 -3.71 -10.36 -24.60
CA ALA A 164 -3.71 -9.61 -23.33
C ALA A 164 -5.12 -9.19 -22.87
N THR A 165 -6.10 -9.10 -23.76
CA THR A 165 -7.47 -8.65 -23.42
C THR A 165 -8.23 -9.63 -22.53
N GLY A 166 -7.80 -10.89 -22.41
CA GLY A 166 -8.38 -11.90 -21.55
C GLY A 166 -7.53 -12.23 -20.32
N PHE A 167 -6.41 -11.54 -20.14
CA PHE A 167 -5.46 -11.85 -19.10
C PHE A 167 -5.89 -11.26 -17.75
N MET A 168 -6.41 -12.09 -16.86
CA MET A 168 -6.61 -11.73 -15.47
C MET A 168 -5.43 -12.25 -14.65
N CYS A 169 -5.01 -11.47 -13.64
CA CYS A 169 -4.03 -11.97 -12.70
C CYS A 169 -4.61 -13.19 -11.95
N PRO A 170 -3.80 -14.23 -11.71
CA PRO A 170 -4.28 -15.45 -11.09
C PRO A 170 -4.91 -15.19 -9.73
N THR A 171 -6.07 -15.79 -9.52
CA THR A 171 -6.72 -15.79 -8.21
C THR A 171 -5.96 -16.72 -7.29
N VAL A 172 -5.49 -16.18 -6.17
CA VAL A 172 -4.83 -17.00 -5.15
C VAL A 172 -5.75 -17.22 -3.96
N GLN A 173 -5.62 -18.36 -3.33
CA GLN A 173 -6.34 -18.67 -2.11
C GLN A 173 -5.40 -19.28 -1.07
N ASN A 174 -5.82 -19.20 0.18
CA ASN A 174 -5.19 -19.89 1.28
C ASN A 174 -6.04 -21.09 1.75
N LYS A 175 -5.50 -21.93 2.63
CA LYS A 175 -6.23 -23.08 3.19
C LYS A 175 -7.45 -22.66 4.05
N GLY A 176 -7.58 -21.39 4.42
CA GLY A 176 -8.70 -20.83 5.17
C GLY A 176 -9.82 -20.26 4.31
N ASN A 177 -9.82 -20.50 2.99
CA ASN A 177 -10.80 -20.01 2.02
C ASN A 177 -10.85 -18.46 1.82
N ALA A 178 -9.80 -17.74 2.18
CA ALA A 178 -9.66 -16.35 1.73
C ALA A 178 -9.16 -16.33 0.28
N PHE A 179 -9.80 -15.51 -0.57
CA PHE A 179 -9.46 -15.33 -1.98
C PHE A 179 -8.97 -13.90 -2.21
N ILE A 180 -7.94 -13.77 -3.02
CA ILE A 180 -7.46 -12.49 -3.53
C ILE A 180 -7.47 -12.56 -5.05
N SER A 181 -8.20 -11.65 -5.68
CA SER A 181 -8.22 -11.45 -7.13
C SER A 181 -7.71 -10.04 -7.47
N HIS A 182 -6.99 -9.91 -8.53
CA HIS A 182 -6.42 -8.67 -9.04
C HIS A 182 -7.15 -8.18 -10.27
#